data_d7e15c6c66455d4ac9e2f786bf8fb8ce
#
_entry.id   d7e15c6c66455d4ac9e2f786bf8fb8ce
#
_cell.length_a   1.000
_cell.length_b   1.000
_cell.length_c   1.000
_cell.angle_alpha   90.00
_cell.angle_beta   90.00
_cell.angle_gamma   90.00
#
_symmetry.space_group_name_H-M   'P 1'
#
loop_
_entity.id
_entity.type
_entity.pdbx_description
1 polymer ?
#
loop_
_entity_poly.entity_id
_entity_poly.type
_entity_poly.pdbx_seq_one_letter_code
_entity_poly.pdbx_strand_id
1 'polypeptide(L)'
;GARLAHALTAAGSDLQPEDLPRLCDAFYIGGTKNGLLFGEAMVIVNDALKPGFRRAMKRNGAMLAKGRLLGVQFAAVMEHDLWLELGRHADAQAQRIAAALSDRGIAMYVPSPTNQIFPILSDAQIARLQEQVAFYTTARVDAAHQAVRFVTSWATTDAQADALLAVLAQVLD
;
A
#
# COMPACT_ATOMS: atom_id res chain seq x y z
N GLY A 1 -8.65 -1.41 5.93
CA GLY A 1 -7.30 -1.83 6.26
C GLY A 1 -6.24 -0.78 5.98
N ALA A 2 -4.99 -1.15 6.25
CA ALA A 2 -3.85 -0.22 6.13
C ALA A 2 -3.57 0.25 4.69
N ARG A 3 -4.09 -0.44 3.68
CA ARG A 3 -3.99 -0.07 2.26
C ARG A 3 -5.36 0.11 1.59
N LEU A 4 -6.35 0.51 2.36
CA LEU A 4 -7.69 0.67 1.81
C LEU A 4 -7.74 1.72 0.69
N ALA A 5 -7.05 2.86 0.85
CA ALA A 5 -6.97 3.87 -0.20
C ALA A 5 -6.40 3.29 -1.51
N HIS A 6 -5.29 2.54 -1.43
CA HIS A 6 -4.69 1.90 -2.61
C HIS A 6 -5.65 0.90 -3.28
N ALA A 7 -6.44 0.16 -2.50
CA ALA A 7 -7.41 -0.77 -3.07
C ALA A 7 -8.56 -0.05 -3.78
N LEU A 8 -9.01 1.08 -3.24
CA LEU A 8 -10.08 1.88 -3.84
C LEU A 8 -9.61 2.64 -5.10
N THR A 9 -8.33 3.03 -5.15
CA THR A 9 -7.76 3.79 -6.29
C THR A 9 -7.10 2.90 -7.35
N ALA A 10 -7.01 1.60 -7.10
CA ALA A 10 -6.40 0.65 -8.03
C ALA A 10 -7.13 0.60 -9.37
N ALA A 11 -6.39 0.48 -10.44
CA ALA A 11 -6.96 0.32 -11.77
C ALA A 11 -7.89 -0.91 -11.84
N GLY A 12 -9.12 -0.70 -12.29
CA GLY A 12 -10.15 -1.74 -12.37
C GLY A 12 -10.92 -1.98 -11.07
N SER A 13 -10.66 -1.22 -9.99
CA SER A 13 -11.52 -1.24 -8.80
C SER A 13 -12.87 -0.60 -9.13
N ASP A 14 -13.96 -1.31 -8.81
CA ASP A 14 -15.33 -0.83 -8.91
C ASP A 14 -15.90 -0.34 -7.56
N LEU A 15 -15.09 -0.47 -6.49
CA LEU A 15 -15.47 -0.03 -5.15
C LEU A 15 -15.21 1.46 -4.94
N GLN A 16 -16.19 2.13 -4.33
CA GLN A 16 -16.10 3.50 -3.87
C GLN A 16 -16.14 3.56 -2.33
N PRO A 17 -15.65 4.62 -1.69
CA PRO A 17 -15.74 4.78 -0.23
C PRO A 17 -17.16 4.58 0.32
N GLU A 18 -18.18 5.01 -0.44
CA GLU A 18 -19.61 4.93 -0.08
C GLU A 18 -20.16 3.49 -0.08
N ASP A 19 -19.45 2.55 -0.71
CA ASP A 19 -19.83 1.14 -0.73
C ASP A 19 -19.49 0.45 0.59
N LEU A 20 -18.44 0.88 1.27
CA LEU A 20 -17.93 0.24 2.48
C LEU A 20 -19.00 0.12 3.58
N PRO A 21 -19.78 1.18 3.92
CA PRO A 21 -20.85 1.05 4.90
C PRO A 21 -21.99 0.11 4.50
N ARG A 22 -22.15 -0.18 3.20
CA ARG A 22 -23.16 -1.14 2.71
C ARG A 22 -22.68 -2.58 2.74
N LEU A 23 -21.36 -2.78 2.66
CA LEU A 23 -20.73 -4.10 2.55
C LEU A 23 -20.14 -4.61 3.86
N CYS A 24 -19.93 -3.75 4.86
CA CYS A 24 -19.24 -4.10 6.09
C CYS A 24 -20.04 -3.67 7.33
N ASP A 25 -20.10 -4.54 8.34
CA ASP A 25 -20.58 -4.17 9.68
C ASP A 25 -19.62 -3.24 10.42
N ALA A 26 -18.31 -3.41 10.17
CA ALA A 26 -17.25 -2.56 10.65
C ALA A 26 -16.02 -2.67 9.75
N PHE A 27 -15.27 -1.59 9.62
CA PHE A 27 -14.00 -1.57 8.90
C PHE A 27 -13.06 -0.56 9.54
N TYR A 28 -11.77 -0.64 9.19
CA TYR A 28 -10.81 0.35 9.65
C TYR A 28 -10.01 0.95 8.49
N ILE A 29 -9.62 2.18 8.69
CA ILE A 29 -8.81 2.97 7.76
C ILE A 29 -7.46 3.18 8.44
N GLY A 30 -6.40 2.58 7.89
CA GLY A 30 -5.04 2.76 8.37
C GLY A 30 -4.45 4.09 7.90
N GLY A 31 -3.80 4.82 8.83
CA GLY A 31 -3.21 6.12 8.52
C GLY A 31 -1.76 6.06 8.05
N THR A 32 -0.95 5.17 8.63
CA THR A 32 0.52 5.19 8.49
C THR A 32 1.04 4.93 7.09
N LYS A 33 0.27 4.28 6.22
CA LYS A 33 0.63 4.05 4.81
C LYS A 33 0.09 5.10 3.86
N ASN A 34 -0.64 6.08 4.40
CA ASN A 34 -1.27 7.18 3.67
C ASN A 34 -0.95 8.54 4.27
N GLY A 35 0.30 8.76 4.66
CA GLY A 35 0.81 10.07 5.05
C GLY A 35 0.64 10.45 6.53
N LEU A 36 -0.09 9.66 7.34
CA LEU A 36 -0.23 9.93 8.77
C LEU A 36 0.97 9.38 9.54
N LEU A 37 1.34 10.04 10.63
CA LEU A 37 2.43 9.61 11.51
C LEU A 37 2.09 8.30 12.21
N PHE A 38 0.83 8.14 12.65
CA PHE A 38 0.31 6.96 13.34
C PHE A 38 -1.22 6.99 13.38
N GLY A 39 -1.82 5.86 13.72
CA GLY A 39 -3.23 5.75 14.02
C GLY A 39 -4.05 4.98 13.00
N GLU A 40 -5.19 4.54 13.51
CA GLU A 40 -6.23 3.83 12.77
C GLU A 40 -7.58 4.48 13.07
N ALA A 41 -8.42 4.68 12.07
CA ALA A 41 -9.80 5.07 12.24
C ALA A 41 -10.70 3.84 12.12
N MET A 42 -11.38 3.47 13.21
CA MET A 42 -12.39 2.40 13.18
C MET A 42 -13.75 2.98 12.86
N VAL A 43 -14.39 2.47 11.83
CA VAL A 43 -15.76 2.78 11.46
C VAL A 43 -16.66 1.60 11.84
N ILE A 44 -17.67 1.83 12.68
CA ILE A 44 -18.64 0.83 13.10
C ILE A 44 -20.00 1.23 12.53
N VAL A 45 -20.49 0.46 11.58
CA VAL A 45 -21.76 0.67 10.88
C VAL A 45 -22.88 0.00 11.66
N ASN A 46 -22.71 -1.27 12.01
CA ASN A 46 -23.70 -2.05 12.73
C ASN A 46 -23.83 -1.60 14.18
N ASP A 47 -25.04 -1.10 14.54
CA ASP A 47 -25.34 -0.58 15.88
C ASP A 47 -25.14 -1.62 16.99
N ALA A 48 -25.30 -2.91 16.71
CA ALA A 48 -25.10 -3.99 17.69
C ALA A 48 -23.63 -4.09 18.17
N LEU A 49 -22.67 -3.59 17.38
CA LEU A 49 -21.25 -3.59 17.72
C LEU A 49 -20.79 -2.35 18.52
N LYS A 50 -21.63 -1.31 18.63
CA LYS A 50 -21.28 -0.05 19.29
C LYS A 50 -21.30 -0.10 20.82
N PRO A 51 -22.24 -0.82 21.50
CA PRO A 51 -22.31 -0.84 22.94
C PRO A 51 -21.00 -1.35 23.58
N GLY A 52 -20.43 -0.58 24.50
CA GLY A 52 -19.21 -0.97 25.20
C GLY A 52 -17.90 -0.85 24.42
N PHE A 53 -17.92 -0.55 23.11
CA PHE A 53 -16.73 -0.50 22.26
C PHE A 53 -15.67 0.46 22.80
N ARG A 54 -16.01 1.67 23.24
CA ARG A 54 -15.05 2.61 23.84
C ARG A 54 -14.41 2.09 25.14
N ARG A 55 -15.16 1.33 25.94
CA ARG A 55 -14.62 0.67 27.12
C ARG A 55 -13.64 -0.44 26.74
N ALA A 56 -13.98 -1.21 25.71
CA ALA A 56 -13.10 -2.23 25.16
C ALA A 56 -11.79 -1.62 24.63
N MET A 57 -11.85 -0.53 23.86
CA MET A 57 -10.66 0.23 23.42
C MET A 57 -9.79 0.64 24.61
N LYS A 58 -10.37 1.25 25.65
CA LYS A 58 -9.63 1.71 26.81
C LYS A 58 -8.99 0.54 27.57
N ARG A 59 -9.74 -0.54 27.78
CA ARG A 59 -9.25 -1.75 28.47
C ARG A 59 -8.08 -2.40 27.75
N ASN A 60 -8.05 -2.34 26.42
CA ASN A 60 -6.98 -2.91 25.58
C ASN A 60 -5.86 -1.91 25.25
N GLY A 61 -5.82 -0.75 25.91
CA GLY A 61 -4.76 0.24 25.71
C GLY A 61 -4.85 1.00 24.36
N ALA A 62 -5.95 0.84 23.61
CA ALA A 62 -6.11 1.40 22.27
C ALA A 62 -6.73 2.82 22.28
N MET A 63 -6.90 3.44 23.43
CA MET A 63 -7.42 4.80 23.56
C MET A 63 -6.32 5.75 24.03
N LEU A 64 -5.83 6.59 23.13
CA LEU A 64 -4.86 7.62 23.46
C LEU A 64 -5.52 8.75 24.26
N ALA A 65 -4.89 9.16 25.40
CA ALA A 65 -5.39 10.24 26.25
C ALA A 65 -5.53 11.59 25.50
N LYS A 66 -4.65 11.84 24.54
CA LYS A 66 -4.68 13.00 23.62
C LYS A 66 -5.13 12.59 22.23
N GLY A 67 -6.26 11.92 22.12
CA GLY A 67 -6.82 11.40 20.86
C GLY A 67 -7.02 12.44 19.76
N ARG A 68 -7.07 13.74 20.11
CA ARG A 68 -7.06 14.83 19.14
C ARG A 68 -5.85 14.76 18.18
N LEU A 69 -4.69 14.27 18.62
CA LEU A 69 -3.52 14.09 17.75
C LEU A 69 -3.78 13.10 16.61
N LEU A 70 -4.60 12.10 16.84
CA LEU A 70 -5.06 11.19 15.79
C LEU A 70 -6.13 11.85 14.91
N GLY A 71 -7.14 12.46 15.56
CA GLY A 71 -8.27 13.06 14.88
C GLY A 71 -7.91 14.14 13.88
N VAL A 72 -6.96 15.02 14.21
CA VAL A 72 -6.54 16.11 13.29
C VAL A 72 -5.83 15.58 12.05
N GLN A 73 -5.07 14.48 12.16
CA GLN A 73 -4.42 13.85 11.03
C GLN A 73 -5.47 13.26 10.07
N PHE A 74 -6.44 12.50 10.61
CA PHE A 74 -7.53 11.96 9.79
C PHE A 74 -8.39 13.06 9.18
N ALA A 75 -8.71 14.14 9.93
CA ALA A 75 -9.43 15.28 9.39
C ALA A 75 -8.70 15.87 8.18
N ALA A 76 -7.39 16.11 8.30
CA ALA A 76 -6.59 16.71 7.24
C ALA A 76 -6.54 15.84 5.96
N VAL A 77 -6.37 14.52 6.08
CA VAL A 77 -6.28 13.67 4.88
C VAL A 77 -7.64 13.35 4.26
N MET A 78 -8.73 13.49 5.02
CA MET A 78 -10.08 13.31 4.48
C MET A 78 -10.64 14.58 3.81
N GLU A 79 -9.99 15.75 4.01
CA GLU A 79 -10.32 16.96 3.28
C GLU A 79 -9.86 16.87 1.84
N HIS A 80 -10.69 17.34 0.92
CA HIS A 80 -10.37 17.47 -0.51
C HIS A 80 -9.84 16.19 -1.19
N ASP A 81 -10.30 15.02 -0.75
CA ASP A 81 -9.90 13.70 -1.28
C ASP A 81 -8.40 13.37 -1.15
N LEU A 82 -7.64 14.09 -0.33
CA LEU A 82 -6.20 13.89 -0.18
C LEU A 82 -5.86 12.43 0.16
N TRP A 83 -6.68 11.77 0.96
CA TRP A 83 -6.49 10.35 1.31
C TRP A 83 -6.45 9.44 0.07
N LEU A 84 -7.37 9.65 -0.88
CA LEU A 84 -7.41 8.91 -2.14
C LEU A 84 -6.30 9.35 -3.09
N GLU A 85 -5.96 10.64 -3.12
CA GLU A 85 -4.85 11.15 -3.95
C GLU A 85 -3.51 10.53 -3.56
N LEU A 86 -3.22 10.41 -2.27
CA LEU A 86 -2.01 9.75 -1.76
C LEU A 86 -1.96 8.26 -2.14
N GLY A 87 -3.11 7.57 -2.11
CA GLY A 87 -3.23 6.19 -2.58
C GLY A 87 -2.98 6.09 -4.09
N ARG A 88 -3.64 6.92 -4.86
CA ARG A 88 -3.55 6.98 -6.34
C ARG A 88 -2.12 7.27 -6.81
N HIS A 89 -1.44 8.19 -6.14
CA HIS A 89 -0.04 8.50 -6.41
C HIS A 89 0.86 7.27 -6.20
N ALA A 90 0.73 6.59 -5.06
CA ALA A 90 1.51 5.39 -4.76
C ALA A 90 1.27 4.28 -5.79
N ASP A 91 0.00 4.03 -6.16
CA ASP A 91 -0.36 3.04 -7.17
C ASP A 91 0.22 3.40 -8.54
N ALA A 92 0.15 4.66 -8.95
CA ALA A 92 0.70 5.13 -10.22
C ALA A 92 2.22 4.89 -10.33
N GLN A 93 2.99 5.16 -9.26
CA GLN A 93 4.42 4.88 -9.23
C GLN A 93 4.73 3.37 -9.35
N ALA A 94 3.95 2.53 -8.67
CA ALA A 94 4.11 1.08 -8.77
C ALA A 94 3.78 0.55 -10.18
N GLN A 95 2.68 1.02 -10.77
CA GLN A 95 2.29 0.60 -12.11
C GLN A 95 3.28 1.07 -13.19
N ARG A 96 3.91 2.21 -13.01
CA ARG A 96 4.99 2.70 -13.87
C ARG A 96 6.20 1.75 -13.84
N ILE A 97 6.59 1.28 -12.65
CA ILE A 97 7.67 0.30 -12.49
C ILE A 97 7.25 -1.07 -13.07
N ALA A 98 6.01 -1.51 -12.82
CA ALA A 98 5.48 -2.76 -13.35
C ALA A 98 5.48 -2.78 -14.89
N ALA A 99 5.07 -1.69 -15.53
CA ALA A 99 5.09 -1.56 -16.99
C ALA A 99 6.52 -1.71 -17.54
N ALA A 100 7.49 -1.01 -16.97
CA ALA A 100 8.89 -1.08 -17.39
C ALA A 100 9.51 -2.48 -17.23
N LEU A 101 9.09 -3.24 -16.21
CA LEU A 101 9.49 -4.64 -16.02
C LEU A 101 8.81 -5.54 -17.06
N SER A 102 7.52 -5.33 -17.32
CA SER A 102 6.77 -6.07 -18.33
C SER A 102 7.34 -5.86 -19.75
N ASP A 103 7.73 -4.64 -20.10
CA ASP A 103 8.36 -4.30 -21.38
C ASP A 103 9.70 -5.05 -21.60
N ARG A 104 10.35 -5.47 -20.51
CA ARG A 104 11.56 -6.32 -20.52
C ARG A 104 11.26 -7.82 -20.44
N GLY A 105 9.98 -8.21 -20.54
CA GLY A 105 9.57 -9.61 -20.49
C GLY A 105 9.63 -10.22 -19.07
N ILE A 106 9.75 -9.40 -18.01
CA ILE A 106 9.72 -9.89 -16.63
C ILE A 106 8.29 -10.24 -16.24
N ALA A 107 8.07 -11.52 -15.91
CA ALA A 107 6.78 -12.01 -15.47
C ALA A 107 6.46 -11.53 -14.04
N MET A 108 5.18 -11.28 -13.76
CA MET A 108 4.69 -11.00 -12.43
C MET A 108 4.20 -12.28 -11.75
N TYR A 109 4.58 -12.50 -10.50
CA TYR A 109 4.15 -13.65 -9.69
C TYR A 109 2.65 -13.66 -9.45
N VAL A 110 2.08 -12.47 -9.20
CA VAL A 110 0.63 -12.24 -9.14
C VAL A 110 0.32 -10.89 -9.79
N PRO A 111 -0.82 -10.74 -10.47
CA PRO A 111 -1.31 -9.42 -10.89
C PRO A 111 -1.55 -8.54 -9.66
N SER A 112 -1.06 -7.32 -9.68
CA SER A 112 -1.32 -6.36 -8.62
C SER A 112 -1.48 -4.95 -9.19
N PRO A 113 -2.70 -4.39 -9.14
CA PRO A 113 -2.98 -3.03 -9.59
C PRO A 113 -2.68 -1.97 -8.51
N THR A 114 -2.15 -2.37 -7.35
CA THR A 114 -1.90 -1.48 -6.21
C THR A 114 -0.43 -1.05 -6.11
N ASN A 115 -0.07 -0.43 -5.00
CA ASN A 115 1.28 0.05 -4.70
C ASN A 115 2.31 -1.05 -4.40
N GLN A 116 1.98 -2.31 -4.55
CA GLN A 116 2.90 -3.45 -4.38
C GLN A 116 2.95 -4.26 -5.68
N ILE A 117 4.12 -4.51 -6.18
CA ILE A 117 4.35 -5.34 -7.37
C ILE A 117 5.31 -6.49 -7.05
N PHE A 118 5.12 -7.60 -7.75
CA PHE A 118 5.79 -8.87 -7.42
C PHE A 118 6.46 -9.48 -8.67
N PRO A 119 7.55 -8.88 -9.21
CA PRO A 119 8.24 -9.47 -10.34
C PRO A 119 8.98 -10.76 -9.96
N ILE A 120 9.08 -11.67 -10.92
CA ILE A 120 9.88 -12.89 -10.83
C ILE A 120 11.24 -12.60 -11.41
N LEU A 121 12.29 -12.73 -10.59
CA LEU A 121 13.67 -12.49 -10.99
C LEU A 121 14.52 -13.74 -10.74
N SER A 122 15.56 -13.93 -11.54
CA SER A 122 16.55 -14.98 -11.29
C SER A 122 17.43 -14.65 -10.08
N ASP A 123 17.99 -15.67 -9.44
CA ASP A 123 18.90 -15.48 -8.31
C ASP A 123 20.11 -14.59 -8.67
N ALA A 124 20.58 -14.65 -9.91
CA ALA A 124 21.66 -13.78 -10.41
C ALA A 124 21.23 -12.32 -10.56
N GLN A 125 20.01 -12.06 -11.07
CA GLN A 125 19.45 -10.70 -11.14
C GLN A 125 19.22 -10.13 -9.74
N ILE A 126 18.71 -10.94 -8.82
CA ILE A 126 18.48 -10.55 -7.42
C ILE A 126 19.82 -10.15 -6.78
N ALA A 127 20.87 -10.94 -6.92
CA ALA A 127 22.18 -10.64 -6.35
C ALA A 127 22.74 -9.29 -6.86
N ARG A 128 22.68 -9.05 -8.18
CA ARG A 128 23.12 -7.77 -8.77
C ARG A 128 22.26 -6.59 -8.30
N LEU A 129 20.96 -6.78 -8.21
CA LEU A 129 20.03 -5.71 -7.81
C LEU A 129 20.20 -5.33 -6.34
N GLN A 130 20.47 -6.29 -5.47
CA GLN A 130 20.68 -6.06 -4.02
C GLN A 130 21.93 -5.22 -3.70
N GLU A 131 22.85 -5.09 -4.63
CA GLU A 131 24.02 -4.18 -4.48
C GLU A 131 23.59 -2.70 -4.51
N GLN A 132 22.46 -2.38 -5.12
CA GLN A 132 22.01 -1.01 -5.36
C GLN A 132 20.65 -0.68 -4.75
N VAL A 133 19.80 -1.67 -4.53
CA VAL A 133 18.40 -1.49 -4.09
C VAL A 133 18.05 -2.48 -3.00
N ALA A 134 17.42 -1.99 -1.93
CA ALA A 134 16.84 -2.83 -0.88
C ALA A 134 15.41 -3.25 -1.23
N PHE A 135 15.13 -4.55 -1.16
CA PHE A 135 13.79 -5.11 -1.38
C PHE A 135 13.62 -6.43 -0.63
N TYR A 136 12.41 -6.97 -0.61
CA TYR A 136 12.11 -8.25 0.02
C TYR A 136 11.90 -9.34 -1.03
N THR A 137 12.46 -10.52 -0.78
CA THR A 137 12.02 -11.74 -1.46
C THR A 137 10.74 -12.25 -0.81
N THR A 138 9.79 -12.71 -1.64
CA THR A 138 8.45 -13.10 -1.17
C THR A 138 8.24 -14.60 -1.24
N ALA A 139 8.64 -15.22 -2.35
CA ALA A 139 8.46 -16.66 -2.56
C ALA A 139 9.53 -17.21 -3.52
N ARG A 140 9.93 -18.46 -3.31
CA ARG A 140 10.68 -19.24 -4.31
C ARG A 140 9.69 -19.72 -5.38
N VAL A 141 9.99 -19.46 -6.65
CA VAL A 141 9.15 -19.87 -7.78
C VAL A 141 9.63 -21.20 -8.36
N ASP A 142 10.93 -21.33 -8.56
CA ASP A 142 11.58 -22.56 -9.02
C ASP A 142 13.04 -22.62 -8.52
N ALA A 143 13.86 -23.52 -9.07
CA ALA A 143 15.24 -23.73 -8.63
C ALA A 143 16.15 -22.50 -8.80
N ALA A 144 15.82 -21.58 -9.71
CA ALA A 144 16.66 -20.42 -10.09
C ALA A 144 15.96 -19.08 -9.95
N HIS A 145 14.65 -19.05 -9.65
CA HIS A 145 13.86 -17.81 -9.64
C HIS A 145 13.10 -17.59 -8.33
N GLN A 146 12.97 -16.34 -7.94
CA GLN A 146 12.17 -15.90 -6.80
C GLN A 146 11.26 -14.73 -7.19
N ALA A 147 10.09 -14.67 -6.56
CA ALA A 147 9.27 -13.47 -6.56
C ALA A 147 9.87 -12.47 -5.56
N VAL A 148 10.16 -11.27 -6.01
CA VAL A 148 10.57 -10.16 -5.15
C VAL A 148 9.42 -9.16 -5.01
N ARG A 149 9.46 -8.29 -4.00
CA ARG A 149 8.43 -7.30 -3.79
C ARG A 149 9.02 -5.90 -3.82
N PHE A 150 8.53 -5.06 -4.74
CA PHE A 150 8.70 -3.62 -4.68
C PHE A 150 7.44 -2.96 -4.13
N VAL A 151 7.62 -1.91 -3.35
CA VAL A 151 6.53 -1.18 -2.70
C VAL A 151 6.79 0.30 -2.88
N THR A 152 5.84 1.00 -3.46
CA THR A 152 5.81 2.46 -3.50
C THR A 152 4.93 3.00 -2.38
N SER A 153 5.02 4.28 -2.10
CA SER A 153 4.25 4.95 -1.07
C SER A 153 3.81 6.34 -1.53
N TRP A 154 2.97 6.96 -0.72
CA TRP A 154 2.59 8.36 -0.89
C TRP A 154 3.79 9.32 -1.00
N ALA A 155 4.95 8.95 -0.44
CA ALA A 155 6.17 9.77 -0.46
C ALA A 155 7.16 9.37 -1.58
N THR A 156 6.85 8.35 -2.38
CA THR A 156 7.72 7.96 -3.51
C THR A 156 7.70 9.05 -4.58
N THR A 157 8.84 9.70 -4.81
CA THR A 157 8.95 10.75 -5.82
C THR A 157 9.20 10.16 -7.22
N ASP A 158 8.90 10.94 -8.27
CA ASP A 158 9.24 10.56 -9.65
C ASP A 158 10.73 10.27 -9.81
N ALA A 159 11.59 11.10 -9.20
CA ALA A 159 13.04 10.91 -9.25
C ALA A 159 13.50 9.58 -8.61
N GLN A 160 12.84 9.13 -7.54
CA GLN A 160 13.13 7.83 -6.92
C GLN A 160 12.67 6.66 -7.81
N ALA A 161 11.51 6.79 -8.44
CA ALA A 161 11.03 5.80 -9.41
C ALA A 161 11.96 5.75 -10.64
N ASP A 162 12.39 6.91 -11.17
CA ASP A 162 13.34 6.99 -12.27
C ASP A 162 14.69 6.36 -11.94
N ALA A 163 15.21 6.61 -10.74
CA ALA A 163 16.44 5.99 -10.26
C ALA A 163 16.33 4.46 -10.21
N LEU A 164 15.22 3.92 -9.70
CA LEU A 164 14.97 2.47 -9.73
C LEU A 164 14.88 1.94 -11.15
N LEU A 165 14.18 2.63 -12.06
CA LEU A 165 14.05 2.23 -13.46
C LEU A 165 15.43 2.19 -14.17
N ALA A 166 16.32 3.14 -13.88
CA ALA A 166 17.67 3.15 -14.41
C ALA A 166 18.51 1.95 -13.92
N VAL A 167 18.41 1.62 -12.62
CA VAL A 167 19.07 0.43 -12.06
C VAL A 167 18.50 -0.86 -12.66
N LEU A 168 17.18 -0.97 -12.80
CA LEU A 168 16.53 -2.13 -13.41
C LEU A 168 16.99 -2.33 -14.87
N ALA A 169 17.14 -1.24 -15.63
CA ALA A 169 17.67 -1.30 -16.98
C ALA A 169 19.09 -1.87 -17.04
N GLN A 170 19.97 -1.48 -16.12
CA GLN A 170 21.35 -1.96 -16.06
C GLN A 170 21.48 -3.42 -15.59
N VAL A 171 20.57 -3.86 -14.73
CA VAL A 171 20.67 -5.19 -14.09
C VAL A 171 19.93 -6.26 -14.89
N LEU A 172 18.85 -5.90 -15.61
CA LEU A 172 17.97 -6.87 -16.29
C LEU A 172 18.32 -7.05 -17.78
N ASP A 173 19.07 -6.12 -18.37
CA ASP A 173 19.66 -6.28 -19.70
C ASP A 173 20.96 -7.14 -19.62
#